data_db0c82d2809739d501131aca25e3d933
#
_entry.id   db0c82d2809739d501131aca25e3d933
#
_cell.length_a   1.000
_cell.length_b   1.000
_cell.length_c   1.000
_cell.angle_alpha   90.00
_cell.angle_beta   90.00
_cell.angle_gamma   90.00
#
_symmetry.space_group_name_H-M   'P 1'
#
loop_
_entity.id
_entity.type
_entity.pdbx_description
1 polymer ?
#
loop_
_entity_poly.entity_id
_entity_poly.type
_entity_poly.pdbx_seq_one_letter_code
_entity_poly.pdbx_strand_id
1 'polypeptide(L)'
;FLSAIKSQNKKIAFLKIISGSIVLASGMSAWGGNQFFVIPIGLFILGLPFVRKDYNFLLWCIPLFVGTFLLISGLFERPGPAFVFGLGGLVLVTPTIFLILCIFLNKITHGKNFVRNGLVFLLSIIVIGSFVIIANGIPSESNFVYLPSFRYVNALFPILTSTDPLVDSVAEHASPTTDISFLFHSVWMIFAGIGIWLLLSKKISQNKIFLNNDSRLFVIIIGITGVYVSSVFIRLEVFASISLIILASLA
;
A
#
# COMPACT_ATOMS: atom_id res chain seq x y z
N PHE A 1 -7.14 -9.88 -6.36
CA PHE A 1 -6.01 -9.21 -7.02
C PHE A 1 -4.83 -10.18 -7.22
N LEU A 2 -4.16 -10.68 -6.17
CA LEU A 2 -3.02 -11.62 -6.29
C LEU A 2 -3.35 -12.88 -7.10
N SER A 3 -4.54 -13.44 -6.92
CA SER A 3 -5.01 -14.60 -7.70
C SER A 3 -5.18 -14.28 -9.18
N ALA A 4 -5.51 -13.02 -9.53
CA ALA A 4 -5.58 -12.57 -10.90
C ALA A 4 -4.18 -12.48 -11.52
N ILE A 5 -3.21 -11.92 -10.81
CA ILE A 5 -1.83 -11.81 -11.26
C ILE A 5 -1.19 -13.19 -11.55
N LYS A 6 -1.60 -14.22 -10.82
CA LYS A 6 -1.13 -15.62 -11.00
C LYS A 6 -1.85 -16.39 -12.11
N SER A 7 -2.95 -15.85 -12.64
CA SER A 7 -3.77 -16.58 -13.61
C SER A 7 -3.11 -16.63 -14.98
N GLN A 8 -2.95 -17.82 -15.55
CA GLN A 8 -2.45 -18.01 -16.92
C GLN A 8 -3.48 -17.62 -17.99
N ASN A 9 -4.76 -17.76 -17.67
CA ASN A 9 -5.84 -17.41 -18.58
C ASN A 9 -6.23 -15.95 -18.45
N LYS A 10 -6.05 -15.18 -19.53
CA LYS A 10 -6.34 -13.73 -19.56
C LYS A 10 -7.79 -13.39 -19.23
N LYS A 11 -8.76 -14.20 -19.68
CA LYS A 11 -10.20 -13.99 -19.38
C LYS A 11 -10.49 -14.15 -17.88
N ILE A 12 -9.91 -15.19 -17.28
CA ILE A 12 -10.06 -15.43 -15.84
C ILE A 12 -9.33 -14.33 -15.04
N ALA A 13 -8.15 -13.91 -15.48
CA ALA A 13 -7.43 -12.79 -14.87
C ALA A 13 -8.28 -11.50 -14.90
N PHE A 14 -8.86 -11.18 -16.05
CA PHE A 14 -9.73 -10.01 -16.24
C PHE A 14 -10.92 -10.03 -15.26
N LEU A 15 -11.66 -11.14 -15.20
CA LEU A 15 -12.79 -11.29 -14.27
C LEU A 15 -12.35 -11.11 -12.80
N LYS A 16 -11.24 -11.73 -12.42
CA LYS A 16 -10.70 -11.62 -11.05
C LYS A 16 -10.24 -10.19 -10.71
N ILE A 17 -9.74 -9.44 -11.68
CA ILE A 17 -9.34 -8.04 -11.48
C ILE A 17 -10.56 -7.18 -11.21
N ILE A 18 -11.57 -7.26 -12.08
CA ILE A 18 -12.80 -6.49 -11.93
C ILE A 18 -13.51 -6.86 -10.62
N SER A 19 -13.69 -8.15 -10.33
CA SER A 19 -14.30 -8.59 -9.08
C SER A 19 -13.55 -8.08 -7.86
N GLY A 20 -12.20 -8.15 -7.89
CA GLY A 20 -11.37 -7.65 -6.80
C GLY A 20 -11.49 -6.14 -6.59
N SER A 21 -11.61 -5.37 -7.68
CA SER A 21 -11.83 -3.92 -7.63
C SER A 21 -13.19 -3.58 -7.04
N ILE A 22 -14.24 -4.29 -7.46
CA ILE A 22 -15.62 -4.11 -6.95
C ILE A 22 -15.66 -4.41 -5.45
N VAL A 23 -15.13 -5.55 -5.04
CA VAL A 23 -15.11 -5.98 -3.63
C VAL A 23 -14.37 -4.96 -2.76
N LEU A 24 -13.21 -4.48 -3.21
CA LEU A 24 -12.45 -3.48 -2.46
C LEU A 24 -13.21 -2.16 -2.34
N ALA A 25 -13.81 -1.67 -3.44
CA ALA A 25 -14.59 -0.44 -3.43
C ALA A 25 -15.84 -0.55 -2.55
N SER A 26 -16.56 -1.68 -2.61
CA SER A 26 -17.72 -1.96 -1.74
C SER A 26 -17.30 -2.06 -0.27
N GLY A 27 -16.17 -2.70 0.01
CA GLY A 27 -15.62 -2.77 1.37
C GLY A 27 -15.32 -1.38 1.93
N MET A 28 -14.77 -0.47 1.10
CA MET A 28 -14.50 0.90 1.52
C MET A 28 -15.77 1.73 1.72
N SER A 29 -16.83 1.48 0.96
CA SER A 29 -18.12 2.14 1.17
C SER A 29 -18.79 1.68 2.45
N ALA A 30 -18.59 0.43 2.84
CA ALA A 30 -19.13 -0.13 4.07
C ALA A 30 -18.39 0.39 5.32
N TRP A 31 -17.08 0.54 5.27
CA TRP A 31 -16.27 1.02 6.38
C TRP A 31 -15.00 1.76 5.92
N GLY A 32 -14.87 3.01 6.34
CA GLY A 32 -13.73 3.87 5.97
C GLY A 32 -12.37 3.33 6.41
N GLY A 33 -12.29 2.51 7.46
CA GLY A 33 -11.06 1.85 7.90
C GLY A 33 -10.44 0.94 6.82
N ASN A 34 -11.23 0.43 5.88
CA ASN A 34 -10.75 -0.37 4.76
C ASN A 34 -9.83 0.41 3.80
N GLN A 35 -9.71 1.74 3.92
CA GLN A 35 -8.67 2.53 3.25
C GLN A 35 -7.26 2.04 3.58
N PHE A 36 -7.08 1.36 4.72
CA PHE A 36 -5.83 0.68 5.06
C PHE A 36 -5.29 -0.17 3.89
N PHE A 37 -6.15 -0.94 3.22
CA PHE A 37 -5.71 -1.83 2.14
C PHE A 37 -5.18 -1.11 0.90
N VAL A 38 -5.51 0.17 0.73
CA VAL A 38 -5.05 0.99 -0.41
C VAL A 38 -3.53 1.21 -0.33
N ILE A 39 -3.00 1.46 0.87
CA ILE A 39 -1.57 1.70 1.09
C ILE A 39 -0.71 0.47 0.72
N PRO A 40 -0.95 -0.73 1.27
CA PRO A 40 -0.16 -1.91 0.90
C PRO A 40 -0.32 -2.30 -0.56
N ILE A 41 -1.48 -2.07 -1.18
CA ILE A 41 -1.66 -2.30 -2.61
C ILE A 41 -0.82 -1.31 -3.43
N GLY A 42 -0.81 -0.03 -3.07
CA GLY A 42 0.03 0.98 -3.72
C GLY A 42 1.52 0.64 -3.62
N LEU A 43 2.01 0.31 -2.42
CA LEU A 43 3.39 -0.12 -2.20
C LEU A 43 3.73 -1.41 -2.95
N PHE A 44 2.79 -2.34 -3.04
CA PHE A 44 2.97 -3.56 -3.82
C PHE A 44 3.12 -3.25 -5.31
N ILE A 45 2.30 -2.35 -5.87
CA ILE A 45 2.41 -1.90 -7.26
C ILE A 45 3.77 -1.26 -7.52
N LEU A 46 4.30 -0.45 -6.58
CA LEU A 46 5.66 0.12 -6.67
C LEU A 46 6.74 -0.94 -6.73
N GLY A 47 6.60 -2.04 -6.00
CA GLY A 47 7.57 -3.13 -5.96
C GLY A 47 7.49 -4.08 -7.15
N LEU A 48 6.34 -4.19 -7.82
CA LEU A 48 6.11 -5.16 -8.89
C LEU A 48 7.12 -5.09 -10.05
N PRO A 49 7.54 -3.93 -10.57
CA PRO A 49 8.51 -3.85 -11.66
C PRO A 49 9.83 -4.54 -11.34
N PHE A 50 10.24 -4.55 -10.07
CA PHE A 50 11.50 -5.12 -9.61
C PHE A 50 11.45 -6.64 -9.39
N VAL A 51 10.25 -7.17 -9.13
CA VAL A 51 10.05 -8.59 -8.79
C VAL A 51 9.59 -9.40 -10.00
N ARG A 52 8.79 -8.82 -10.88
CA ARG A 52 8.15 -9.51 -11.98
C ARG A 52 8.66 -9.05 -13.34
N LYS A 53 8.89 -10.02 -14.26
CA LYS A 53 9.41 -9.78 -15.61
C LYS A 53 8.32 -9.77 -16.69
N ASP A 54 7.09 -10.15 -16.38
CA ASP A 54 5.97 -10.16 -17.34
C ASP A 54 5.33 -8.76 -17.44
N TYR A 55 6.06 -7.87 -18.07
CA TYR A 55 5.66 -6.47 -18.18
C TYR A 55 4.41 -6.23 -19.03
N ASN A 56 4.21 -7.04 -20.07
CA ASN A 56 3.02 -6.91 -20.92
C ASN A 56 1.73 -7.20 -20.17
N PHE A 57 1.78 -8.15 -19.23
CA PHE A 57 0.64 -8.46 -18.37
C PHE A 57 0.40 -7.34 -17.35
N LEU A 58 1.45 -6.82 -16.74
CA LEU A 58 1.34 -5.75 -15.74
C LEU A 58 0.78 -4.45 -16.35
N LEU A 59 1.16 -4.10 -17.59
CA LEU A 59 0.71 -2.89 -18.27
C LEU A 59 -0.80 -2.78 -18.45
N TRP A 60 -1.52 -3.88 -18.58
CA TRP A 60 -2.97 -3.83 -18.69
C TRP A 60 -3.68 -4.19 -17.37
N CYS A 61 -3.11 -5.10 -16.60
CA CYS A 61 -3.70 -5.63 -15.37
C CYS A 61 -3.79 -4.56 -14.28
N ILE A 62 -2.71 -3.82 -14.05
CA ILE A 62 -2.63 -2.84 -12.97
C ILE A 62 -3.49 -1.59 -13.27
N PRO A 63 -3.37 -0.94 -14.45
CA PRO A 63 -4.25 0.18 -14.77
C PRO A 63 -5.73 -0.19 -14.79
N LEU A 64 -6.07 -1.40 -15.25
CA LEU A 64 -7.45 -1.89 -15.22
C LEU A 64 -7.97 -2.03 -13.78
N PHE A 65 -7.15 -2.61 -12.87
CA PHE A 65 -7.51 -2.74 -11.45
C PHE A 65 -7.74 -1.37 -10.82
N VAL A 66 -6.76 -0.47 -10.97
CA VAL A 66 -6.81 0.86 -10.34
C VAL A 66 -7.93 1.71 -10.97
N GLY A 67 -8.06 1.70 -12.29
CA GLY A 67 -9.12 2.45 -12.98
C GLY A 67 -10.52 2.00 -12.59
N THR A 68 -10.79 0.69 -12.59
CA THR A 68 -12.09 0.15 -12.16
C THR A 68 -12.37 0.41 -10.69
N PHE A 69 -11.36 0.27 -9.83
CA PHE A 69 -11.50 0.56 -8.40
C PHE A 69 -11.86 2.04 -8.16
N LEU A 70 -11.12 2.96 -8.76
CA LEU A 70 -11.36 4.41 -8.58
C LEU A 70 -12.70 4.84 -9.18
N LEU A 71 -13.06 4.29 -10.35
CA LEU A 71 -14.34 4.57 -10.98
C LEU A 71 -15.50 4.15 -10.06
N ILE A 72 -15.46 2.93 -9.55
CA ILE A 72 -16.52 2.41 -8.66
C ILE A 72 -16.55 3.16 -7.33
N SER A 73 -15.37 3.45 -6.75
CA SER A 73 -15.27 4.22 -5.51
C SER A 73 -15.83 5.64 -5.65
N GLY A 74 -15.69 6.24 -6.83
CA GLY A 74 -16.25 7.56 -7.13
C GLY A 74 -17.78 7.58 -7.27
N LEU A 75 -18.40 6.42 -7.56
CA LEU A 75 -19.87 6.30 -7.67
C LEU A 75 -20.56 6.16 -6.30
N PHE A 76 -19.84 5.76 -5.27
CA PHE A 76 -20.38 5.71 -3.92
C PHE A 76 -20.43 7.10 -3.29
N GLU A 77 -21.38 7.33 -2.39
CA GLU A 77 -21.42 8.55 -1.58
C GLU A 77 -20.17 8.67 -0.69
N ARG A 78 -19.72 7.52 -0.13
CA ARG A 78 -18.45 7.35 0.56
C ARG A 78 -17.77 6.09 0.02
N PRO A 79 -16.51 6.17 -0.41
CA PRO A 79 -15.51 7.25 -0.31
C PRO A 79 -15.71 8.46 -1.25
N GLY A 80 -16.43 8.30 -2.35
CA GLY A 80 -16.83 9.37 -3.27
C GLY A 80 -15.70 10.02 -4.09
N PRO A 81 -16.05 11.09 -4.85
CA PRO A 81 -15.07 11.79 -5.70
C PRO A 81 -13.90 12.41 -4.92
N ALA A 82 -14.13 12.84 -3.68
CA ALA A 82 -13.08 13.42 -2.84
C ALA A 82 -11.94 12.42 -2.55
N PHE A 83 -12.24 11.14 -2.42
CA PHE A 83 -11.24 10.10 -2.30
C PHE A 83 -10.47 9.88 -3.61
N VAL A 84 -11.18 9.85 -4.73
CA VAL A 84 -10.60 9.57 -6.06
C VAL A 84 -9.59 10.65 -6.46
N PHE A 85 -9.92 11.91 -6.24
CA PHE A 85 -9.07 13.07 -6.55
C PHE A 85 -8.16 13.49 -5.39
N GLY A 86 -8.32 12.87 -4.23
CA GLY A 86 -7.51 13.10 -3.05
C GLY A 86 -6.34 12.13 -2.91
N LEU A 87 -5.80 12.04 -1.70
CA LEU A 87 -4.67 11.14 -1.37
C LEU A 87 -4.96 9.67 -1.65
N GLY A 88 -6.17 9.21 -1.41
CA GLY A 88 -6.54 7.83 -1.64
C GLY A 88 -6.33 7.41 -3.09
N GLY A 89 -6.76 8.24 -4.04
CA GLY A 89 -6.52 8.03 -5.46
C GLY A 89 -5.04 8.15 -5.82
N LEU A 90 -4.34 9.16 -5.29
CA LEU A 90 -2.91 9.38 -5.55
C LEU A 90 -2.04 8.20 -5.10
N VAL A 91 -2.36 7.56 -3.98
CA VAL A 91 -1.64 6.38 -3.47
C VAL A 91 -1.67 5.21 -4.45
N LEU A 92 -2.66 5.10 -5.32
CA LEU A 92 -2.74 4.06 -6.35
C LEU A 92 -2.30 4.54 -7.73
N VAL A 93 -2.67 5.76 -8.11
CA VAL A 93 -2.35 6.32 -9.43
C VAL A 93 -0.85 6.54 -9.58
N THR A 94 -0.19 7.13 -8.59
CA THR A 94 1.26 7.40 -8.64
C THR A 94 2.10 6.12 -8.81
N PRO A 95 1.89 5.04 -8.02
CA PRO A 95 2.57 3.77 -8.27
C PRO A 95 2.25 3.15 -9.62
N THR A 96 1.03 3.33 -10.13
CA THR A 96 0.64 2.82 -11.45
C THR A 96 1.39 3.54 -12.56
N ILE A 97 1.48 4.87 -12.49
CA ILE A 97 2.29 5.68 -13.43
C ILE A 97 3.76 5.29 -13.32
N PHE A 98 4.28 5.17 -12.10
CA PHE A 98 5.66 4.72 -11.88
C PHE A 98 5.94 3.38 -12.55
N LEU A 99 5.06 2.39 -12.37
CA LEU A 99 5.19 1.07 -13.00
C LEU A 99 5.25 1.19 -14.53
N ILE A 100 4.34 1.96 -15.14
CA ILE A 100 4.30 2.16 -16.58
C ILE A 100 5.61 2.80 -17.07
N LEU A 101 6.09 3.84 -16.38
CA LEU A 101 7.32 4.54 -16.73
C LEU A 101 8.56 3.65 -16.53
N CYS A 102 8.61 2.84 -15.47
CA CYS A 102 9.69 1.86 -15.29
C CYS A 102 9.74 0.84 -16.43
N ILE A 103 8.59 0.35 -16.89
CA ILE A 103 8.55 -0.58 -18.02
C ILE A 103 9.01 0.10 -19.30
N PHE A 104 8.63 1.36 -19.51
CA PHE A 104 9.09 2.16 -20.65
C PHE A 104 10.59 2.41 -20.60
N LEU A 105 11.14 2.79 -19.44
CA LEU A 105 12.58 2.93 -19.24
C LEU A 105 13.34 1.64 -19.52
N ASN A 106 12.78 0.50 -19.11
CA ASN A 106 13.37 -0.81 -19.40
C ASN A 106 13.46 -1.11 -20.90
N LYS A 107 12.46 -0.69 -21.67
CA LYS A 107 12.50 -0.79 -23.14
C LYS A 107 13.59 0.08 -23.75
N ILE A 108 13.73 1.32 -23.31
CA ILE A 108 14.75 2.27 -23.85
C ILE A 108 16.15 1.82 -23.48
N THR A 109 16.36 1.36 -22.25
CA THR A 109 17.69 0.97 -21.75
C THR A 109 18.09 -0.45 -22.13
N HIS A 110 17.27 -1.16 -22.91
CA HIS A 110 17.47 -2.58 -23.25
C HIS A 110 17.76 -3.46 -22.02
N GLY A 111 17.14 -3.16 -20.89
CA GLY A 111 17.30 -3.89 -19.65
C GLY A 111 18.61 -3.62 -18.87
N LYS A 112 19.49 -2.78 -19.39
CA LYS A 112 20.75 -2.44 -18.72
C LYS A 112 20.48 -1.62 -17.45
N ASN A 113 21.01 -2.10 -16.32
CA ASN A 113 20.92 -1.41 -15.02
C ASN A 113 19.46 -1.06 -14.59
N PHE A 114 18.49 -1.87 -14.99
CA PHE A 114 17.06 -1.62 -14.75
C PHE A 114 16.76 -1.28 -13.30
N VAL A 115 17.28 -2.07 -12.34
CA VAL A 115 17.03 -1.86 -10.92
C VAL A 115 17.59 -0.52 -10.46
N ARG A 116 18.82 -0.18 -10.86
CA ARG A 116 19.44 1.10 -10.50
C ARG A 116 18.64 2.29 -11.06
N ASN A 117 18.29 2.23 -12.34
CA ASN A 117 17.54 3.30 -13.00
C ASN A 117 16.14 3.45 -12.39
N GLY A 118 15.47 2.34 -12.08
CA GLY A 118 14.18 2.35 -11.40
C GLY A 118 14.25 2.94 -9.98
N LEU A 119 15.30 2.60 -9.21
CA LEU A 119 15.51 3.17 -7.87
C LEU A 119 15.83 4.67 -7.94
N VAL A 120 16.67 5.10 -8.86
CA VAL A 120 16.96 6.54 -9.06
C VAL A 120 15.67 7.29 -9.40
N PHE A 121 14.85 6.72 -10.28
CA PHE A 121 13.58 7.32 -10.65
C PHE A 121 12.60 7.37 -9.48
N LEU A 122 12.52 6.32 -8.66
CA LEU A 122 11.72 6.30 -7.45
C LEU A 122 12.16 7.38 -6.45
N LEU A 123 13.47 7.48 -6.21
CA LEU A 123 14.03 8.52 -5.35
C LEU A 123 13.70 9.93 -5.87
N SER A 124 13.76 10.14 -7.18
CA SER A 124 13.38 11.43 -7.78
C SER A 124 11.90 11.77 -7.52
N ILE A 125 10.99 10.80 -7.63
CA ILE A 125 9.57 10.99 -7.32
C ILE A 125 9.37 11.32 -5.84
N ILE A 126 10.07 10.62 -4.95
CA ILE A 126 9.99 10.87 -3.49
C ILE A 126 10.48 12.30 -3.17
N VAL A 127 11.62 12.71 -3.72
CA VAL A 127 12.16 14.06 -3.50
C VAL A 127 11.21 15.13 -4.03
N ILE A 128 10.70 14.98 -5.25
CA ILE A 128 9.73 15.91 -5.84
C ILE A 128 8.44 15.93 -5.01
N GLY A 129 7.92 14.78 -4.64
CA GLY A 129 6.72 14.67 -3.81
C GLY A 129 6.88 15.32 -2.44
N SER A 130 8.04 15.08 -1.79
CA SER A 130 8.35 15.73 -0.51
C SER A 130 8.45 17.26 -0.64
N PHE A 131 9.06 17.73 -1.72
CA PHE A 131 9.13 19.17 -2.00
C PHE A 131 7.74 19.78 -2.18
N VAL A 132 6.86 19.12 -2.94
CA VAL A 132 5.48 19.55 -3.15
C VAL A 132 4.69 19.59 -1.83
N ILE A 133 4.86 18.58 -0.96
CA ILE A 133 4.20 18.54 0.36
C ILE A 133 4.66 19.71 1.24
N ILE A 134 5.98 19.95 1.29
CA ILE A 134 6.55 21.04 2.09
C ILE A 134 6.08 22.40 1.55
N ALA A 135 6.17 22.61 0.24
CA ALA A 135 5.75 23.86 -0.38
C ALA A 135 4.25 24.15 -0.17
N ASN A 136 3.41 23.13 -0.23
CA ASN A 136 1.97 23.26 -0.01
C ASN A 136 1.59 23.39 1.48
N GLY A 137 2.49 23.02 2.39
CA GLY A 137 2.34 23.21 3.84
C GLY A 137 2.67 24.64 4.32
N ILE A 138 3.35 25.44 3.50
CA ILE A 138 3.64 26.84 3.82
C ILE A 138 2.36 27.66 3.54
N PRO A 139 1.84 28.40 4.54
CA PRO A 139 0.65 29.23 4.33
C PRO A 139 0.89 30.26 3.21
N SER A 140 0.15 30.15 2.14
CA SER A 140 0.18 31.10 1.03
C SER A 140 -1.25 31.23 0.45
N GLU A 141 -1.56 32.39 -0.11
CA GLU A 141 -2.86 32.64 -0.76
C GLU A 141 -3.13 31.74 -1.96
N SER A 142 -2.08 31.09 -2.49
CA SER A 142 -2.13 30.24 -3.70
C SER A 142 -2.03 28.74 -3.41
N ASN A 143 -2.36 28.30 -2.21
CA ASN A 143 -2.31 26.85 -1.89
C ASN A 143 -3.28 26.05 -2.74
N PHE A 144 -2.77 25.04 -3.45
CA PHE A 144 -3.60 24.12 -4.21
C PHE A 144 -4.32 23.17 -3.24
N VAL A 145 -5.63 23.31 -3.12
CA VAL A 145 -6.48 22.58 -2.16
C VAL A 145 -6.38 21.04 -2.33
N TYR A 146 -6.04 20.57 -3.51
CA TYR A 146 -5.99 19.13 -3.83
C TYR A 146 -4.62 18.49 -3.67
N LEU A 147 -3.57 19.27 -3.42
CA LEU A 147 -2.24 18.70 -3.22
C LEU A 147 -2.05 18.21 -1.77
N PRO A 148 -1.28 17.14 -1.57
CA PRO A 148 -0.94 16.67 -0.23
C PRO A 148 -0.33 17.79 0.61
N SER A 149 -0.88 18.02 1.78
CA SER A 149 -0.40 19.03 2.73
C SER A 149 0.33 18.39 3.89
N PHE A 150 0.98 19.21 4.72
CA PHE A 150 1.71 18.77 5.91
C PHE A 150 0.83 17.98 6.91
N ARG A 151 -0.47 18.21 6.91
CA ARG A 151 -1.45 17.44 7.70
C ARG A 151 -1.38 15.95 7.46
N TYR A 152 -1.07 15.53 6.24
CA TYR A 152 -0.95 14.11 5.89
C TYR A 152 0.42 13.53 6.26
N VAL A 153 1.44 14.36 6.34
CA VAL A 153 2.76 13.95 6.83
C VAL A 153 2.66 13.55 8.30
N ASN A 154 1.89 14.27 9.10
CA ASN A 154 1.66 13.93 10.51
C ASN A 154 1.01 12.55 10.67
N ALA A 155 0.09 12.17 9.78
CA ALA A 155 -0.51 10.83 9.78
C ALA A 155 0.48 9.72 9.36
N LEU A 156 1.51 10.06 8.58
CA LEU A 156 2.55 9.13 8.16
C LEU A 156 3.71 9.02 9.17
N PHE A 157 3.86 9.99 10.04
CA PHE A 157 4.90 10.05 11.07
C PHE A 157 4.28 10.10 12.47
N PRO A 158 3.91 8.96 13.05
CA PRO A 158 3.29 8.92 14.38
C PRO A 158 4.12 9.54 15.48
N ILE A 159 5.46 9.61 15.29
CA ILE A 159 6.39 10.26 16.24
C ILE A 159 6.25 11.78 16.22
N LEU A 160 5.76 12.36 15.14
CA LEU A 160 5.57 13.81 14.95
C LEU A 160 4.11 14.23 15.15
N THR A 161 3.28 13.37 15.72
CA THR A 161 1.87 13.68 15.97
C THR A 161 1.77 14.98 16.79
N SER A 162 1.30 16.03 16.14
CA SER A 162 0.80 17.18 16.85
C SER A 162 -0.44 16.73 17.61
N THR A 163 -0.40 16.82 18.91
CA THR A 163 -1.56 16.62 19.77
C THR A 163 -2.62 17.66 19.39
N ASP A 164 -3.55 17.28 18.54
CA ASP A 164 -4.77 18.05 18.36
C ASP A 164 -5.72 17.65 19.48
N PRO A 165 -6.04 18.53 20.45
CA PRO A 165 -6.85 18.19 21.61
C PRO A 165 -8.22 17.63 21.24
N LEU A 166 -8.76 17.99 20.06
CA LEU A 166 -10.02 17.46 19.56
C LEU A 166 -9.90 16.00 19.08
N VAL A 167 -8.76 15.63 18.52
CA VAL A 167 -8.47 14.27 18.09
C VAL A 167 -8.18 13.37 19.29
N ASP A 168 -7.39 13.86 20.24
CA ASP A 168 -7.00 13.13 21.44
C ASP A 168 -8.17 12.93 22.44
N SER A 169 -9.23 13.74 22.33
CA SER A 169 -10.43 13.58 23.18
C SER A 169 -11.24 12.32 22.83
N VAL A 170 -11.02 11.72 21.67
CA VAL A 170 -11.68 10.48 21.25
C VAL A 170 -10.77 9.29 21.57
N ALA A 171 -11.16 8.46 22.54
CA ALA A 171 -10.36 7.31 22.98
C ALA A 171 -9.93 6.36 21.83
N GLU A 172 -10.73 6.27 20.77
CA GLU A 172 -10.41 5.47 19.58
C GLU A 172 -9.25 6.04 18.74
N HIS A 173 -8.95 7.33 18.88
CA HIS A 173 -7.86 8.03 18.18
C HIS A 173 -6.59 8.14 19.01
N ALA A 174 -6.61 7.65 20.26
CA ALA A 174 -5.41 7.58 21.08
C ALA A 174 -4.38 6.63 20.44
N SER A 175 -3.12 6.97 20.55
CA SER A 175 -2.05 6.05 20.15
C SER A 175 -2.01 4.88 21.14
N PRO A 176 -1.93 3.62 20.64
CA PRO A 176 -1.81 2.48 21.53
C PRO A 176 -0.52 2.54 22.32
N THR A 177 -0.59 2.26 23.64
CA THR A 177 0.62 2.08 24.43
C THR A 177 1.27 0.75 24.09
N THR A 178 2.61 0.66 24.27
CA THR A 178 3.37 -0.58 24.04
C THR A 178 2.81 -1.75 24.84
N ASP A 179 2.34 -1.48 26.06
CA ASP A 179 1.78 -2.51 26.94
C ASP A 179 0.46 -3.06 26.41
N ILE A 180 -0.42 -2.19 25.93
CA ILE A 180 -1.70 -2.60 25.35
C ILE A 180 -1.48 -3.41 24.08
N SER A 181 -0.64 -2.94 23.17
CA SER A 181 -0.31 -3.66 21.94
C SER A 181 0.36 -5.01 22.22
N PHE A 182 1.27 -5.06 23.21
CA PHE A 182 1.90 -6.31 23.62
C PHE A 182 0.90 -7.30 24.24
N LEU A 183 0.02 -6.86 25.11
CA LEU A 183 -1.03 -7.71 25.68
C LEU A 183 -1.98 -8.24 24.62
N PHE A 184 -2.31 -7.42 23.61
CA PHE A 184 -3.25 -7.79 22.56
C PHE A 184 -2.66 -8.80 21.57
N HIS A 185 -1.37 -8.63 21.22
CA HIS A 185 -0.73 -9.39 20.15
C HIS A 185 0.24 -10.44 20.65
N SER A 186 0.81 -10.27 21.83
CA SER A 186 1.73 -11.16 22.55
C SER A 186 2.41 -12.27 21.71
N VAL A 187 1.89 -13.48 21.76
CA VAL A 187 2.43 -14.67 21.09
C VAL A 187 2.49 -14.52 19.56
N TRP A 188 1.52 -13.82 18.95
CA TRP A 188 1.51 -13.60 17.50
C TRP A 188 2.68 -12.78 17.00
N MET A 189 3.21 -11.86 17.80
CA MET A 189 4.40 -11.08 17.43
C MET A 189 5.64 -11.96 17.28
N ILE A 190 5.80 -12.97 18.16
CA ILE A 190 6.92 -13.90 18.10
C ILE A 190 6.84 -14.74 16.82
N PHE A 191 5.69 -15.36 16.56
CA PHE A 191 5.48 -16.15 15.35
C PHE A 191 5.56 -15.30 14.08
N ALA A 192 5.05 -14.08 14.10
CA ALA A 192 5.19 -13.17 12.96
C ALA A 192 6.66 -12.82 12.68
N GLY A 193 7.48 -12.62 13.74
CA GLY A 193 8.92 -12.43 13.61
C GLY A 193 9.62 -13.64 12.95
N ILE A 194 9.26 -14.86 13.37
CA ILE A 194 9.74 -16.09 12.73
C ILE A 194 9.27 -16.14 11.26
N GLY A 195 8.01 -15.82 10.98
CA GLY A 195 7.44 -15.78 9.63
C GLY A 195 8.20 -14.81 8.70
N ILE A 196 8.51 -13.60 9.18
CA ILE A 196 9.34 -12.63 8.43
C ILE A 196 10.73 -13.21 8.17
N TRP A 197 11.36 -13.79 9.18
CA TRP A 197 12.68 -14.39 9.03
C TRP A 197 12.68 -15.51 7.99
N LEU A 198 11.66 -16.37 8.01
CA LEU A 198 11.48 -17.43 7.01
C LEU A 198 11.29 -16.84 5.59
N LEU A 199 10.51 -15.79 5.44
CA LEU A 199 10.30 -15.11 4.15
C LEU A 199 11.59 -14.49 3.59
N LEU A 200 12.45 -13.96 4.45
CA LEU A 200 13.71 -13.32 4.06
C LEU A 200 14.84 -14.33 3.87
N SER A 201 14.74 -15.53 4.45
CA SER A 201 15.78 -16.57 4.37
C SER A 201 15.91 -17.10 2.94
N LYS A 202 17.12 -16.99 2.37
CA LYS A 202 17.45 -17.49 1.03
C LYS A 202 17.29 -19.00 0.89
N LYS A 203 17.58 -19.78 1.93
CA LYS A 203 17.49 -21.27 1.91
C LYS A 203 16.07 -21.75 1.68
N ILE A 204 15.09 -21.11 2.30
CA ILE A 204 13.67 -21.48 2.19
C ILE A 204 13.07 -20.86 0.92
N SER A 205 13.63 -19.74 0.47
CA SER A 205 13.26 -19.10 -0.80
C SER A 205 13.46 -19.97 -2.03
N GLN A 206 14.40 -20.91 -1.99
CA GLN A 206 14.67 -21.83 -3.11
C GLN A 206 13.70 -23.00 -3.18
N ASN A 207 13.03 -23.36 -2.10
CA ASN A 207 11.95 -24.34 -2.12
C ASN A 207 10.71 -23.73 -2.76
N LYS A 208 10.40 -24.17 -3.99
CA LYS A 208 9.20 -23.75 -4.78
C LYS A 208 7.86 -24.02 -4.09
N ILE A 209 7.85 -24.74 -2.99
CA ILE A 209 6.67 -25.10 -2.18
C ILE A 209 6.14 -23.89 -1.40
N PHE A 210 7.02 -22.95 -1.06
CA PHE A 210 6.61 -21.75 -0.32
C PHE A 210 5.91 -20.73 -1.23
N LEU A 211 5.94 -19.51 -1.02
CA LEU A 211 5.24 -18.48 -1.77
C LEU A 211 6.03 -18.02 -3.00
N ASN A 212 5.35 -17.74 -4.11
CA ASN A 212 5.96 -17.04 -5.24
C ASN A 212 6.45 -15.64 -4.80
N ASN A 213 7.44 -15.10 -5.50
CA ASN A 213 8.05 -13.80 -5.16
C ASN A 213 7.00 -12.67 -5.01
N ASP A 214 5.98 -12.65 -5.86
CA ASP A 214 4.88 -11.66 -5.77
C ASP A 214 4.12 -11.77 -4.46
N SER A 215 3.81 -13.00 -4.02
CA SER A 215 3.10 -13.23 -2.76
C SER A 215 3.94 -12.90 -1.54
N ARG A 216 5.26 -13.18 -1.60
CA ARG A 216 6.19 -12.80 -0.54
C ARG A 216 6.25 -11.31 -0.38
N LEU A 217 6.43 -10.59 -1.50
CA LEU A 217 6.45 -9.13 -1.50
C LEU A 217 5.16 -8.58 -0.86
N PHE A 218 4.01 -9.09 -1.28
CA PHE A 218 2.72 -8.62 -0.78
C PHE A 218 2.53 -8.89 0.72
N VAL A 219 2.90 -10.09 1.19
CA VAL A 219 2.80 -10.46 2.62
C VAL A 219 3.71 -9.61 3.49
N ILE A 220 4.94 -9.35 3.05
CA ILE A 220 5.87 -8.47 3.77
C ILE A 220 5.30 -7.05 3.85
N ILE A 221 4.79 -6.53 2.73
CA ILE A 221 4.23 -5.17 2.69
C ILE A 221 3.01 -5.06 3.60
N ILE A 222 2.05 -5.99 3.53
CA ILE A 222 0.89 -6.00 4.43
C ILE A 222 1.34 -6.10 5.88
N GLY A 223 2.30 -6.98 6.17
CA GLY A 223 2.82 -7.15 7.51
C GLY A 223 3.37 -5.86 8.10
N ILE A 224 4.28 -5.21 7.37
CA ILE A 224 4.92 -3.97 7.82
C ILE A 224 3.90 -2.82 7.90
N THR A 225 3.07 -2.65 6.87
CA THR A 225 2.08 -1.56 6.85
C THR A 225 1.01 -1.73 7.91
N GLY A 226 0.58 -2.97 8.21
CA GLY A 226 -0.41 -3.22 9.25
C GLY A 226 0.08 -2.83 10.64
N VAL A 227 1.29 -3.25 10.99
CA VAL A 227 1.91 -2.87 12.27
C VAL A 227 2.15 -1.36 12.33
N TYR A 228 2.66 -0.76 11.25
CA TYR A 228 2.94 0.67 11.21
C TYR A 228 1.68 1.53 11.35
N VAL A 229 0.63 1.23 10.59
CA VAL A 229 -0.61 2.01 10.61
C VAL A 229 -1.35 1.85 11.95
N SER A 230 -1.31 0.67 12.56
CA SER A 230 -1.92 0.46 13.87
C SER A 230 -1.24 1.24 14.99
N SER A 231 0.05 1.58 14.84
CA SER A 231 0.76 2.39 15.83
C SER A 231 0.26 3.83 15.90
N VAL A 232 -0.51 4.30 14.91
CA VAL A 232 -1.05 5.67 14.88
C VAL A 232 -2.33 5.78 15.74
N PHE A 233 -3.24 4.80 15.62
CA PHE A 233 -4.53 4.83 16.31
C PHE A 233 -4.89 3.44 16.82
N ILE A 234 -5.38 3.36 18.07
CA ILE A 234 -5.81 2.11 18.69
C ILE A 234 -6.91 1.40 17.89
N ARG A 235 -7.79 2.16 17.26
CA ARG A 235 -8.84 1.65 16.37
C ARG A 235 -8.32 0.85 15.18
N LEU A 236 -7.07 1.07 14.79
CA LEU A 236 -6.44 0.39 13.65
C LEU A 236 -5.69 -0.88 14.05
N GLU A 237 -5.70 -1.27 15.34
CA GLU A 237 -5.04 -2.51 15.81
C GLU A 237 -5.58 -3.78 15.15
N VAL A 238 -6.81 -3.75 14.66
CA VAL A 238 -7.38 -4.85 13.87
C VAL A 238 -6.52 -5.16 12.63
N PHE A 239 -5.91 -4.16 12.01
CA PHE A 239 -5.04 -4.36 10.85
C PHE A 239 -3.67 -4.91 11.24
N ALA A 240 -3.15 -4.55 12.42
CA ALA A 240 -1.98 -5.22 12.98
C ALA A 240 -2.29 -6.70 13.24
N SER A 241 -3.42 -7.01 13.86
CA SER A 241 -3.84 -8.39 14.12
C SER A 241 -3.89 -9.22 12.84
N ILE A 242 -4.56 -8.72 11.79
CA ILE A 242 -4.62 -9.38 10.49
C ILE A 242 -3.22 -9.61 9.91
N SER A 243 -2.36 -8.59 9.97
CA SER A 243 -1.01 -8.63 9.44
C SER A 243 -0.12 -9.63 10.19
N LEU A 244 -0.20 -9.63 11.51
CA LEU A 244 0.54 -10.55 12.37
C LEU A 244 0.07 -12.01 12.19
N ILE A 245 -1.24 -12.24 12.05
CA ILE A 245 -1.80 -13.57 11.78
C ILE A 245 -1.29 -14.09 10.44
N ILE A 246 -1.30 -13.26 9.39
CA ILE A 246 -0.78 -13.65 8.06
C ILE A 246 0.70 -14.02 8.16
N LEU A 247 1.51 -13.22 8.84
CA LEU A 247 2.94 -13.51 9.03
C LEU A 247 3.16 -14.75 9.90
N ALA A 248 2.43 -14.89 10.99
CA ALA A 248 2.54 -16.02 11.90
C ALA A 248 2.10 -17.35 11.26
N SER A 249 1.16 -17.30 10.31
CA SER A 249 0.74 -18.51 9.58
C SER A 249 1.83 -19.12 8.71
N LEU A 250 2.96 -18.44 8.54
CA LEU A 250 4.12 -18.92 7.79
C LEU A 250 5.19 -19.54 8.68
N ALA A 251 5.07 -19.37 9.99
CA ALA A 251 6.01 -19.93 10.97
C ALA A 251 5.66 -21.36 11.34
#